data_f84f2057e0784779a2eb2df1da8ab78a
#
_entry.id   f84f2057e0784779a2eb2df1da8ab78a
#
_cell.length_a   1.000
_cell.length_b   1.000
_cell.length_c   1.000
_cell.angle_alpha   90.00
_cell.angle_beta   90.00
_cell.angle_gamma   90.00
#
_symmetry.space_group_name_H-M   'P 1'
#
loop_
_entity.id
_entity.type
_entity.pdbx_description
1 polymer ?
#
loop_
_entity_poly.entity_id
_entity_poly.type
_entity_poly.pdbx_seq_one_letter_code
_entity_poly.pdbx_strand_id
1 'polypeptide(L)'
;MLGEAYPQVRNPLMRGNEHIAAEEKLKEDDLWPTSKGDQKRLTLTQAYLNRLNSASLARVALQDCQPMARALFGPELENAIETLGRQFHIIRIYVEANADEEVDKDQDFKRQIRETLYEGVPSEDRNTMDATIAAQVVRIEDICLPQLRAAGRKRRDAGPSV
;
A
#
# COMPACT_ATOMS: atom_id res chain seq x y z
N MET A 1 1.84 2.42 -12.15
CA MET A 1 2.35 3.11 -10.95
C MET A 1 1.59 2.77 -9.67
N LEU A 2 0.26 2.90 -9.58
CA LEU A 2 -0.47 2.53 -8.34
C LEU A 2 -0.53 1.03 -8.10
N GLY A 3 -0.72 0.21 -9.15
CA GLY A 3 -0.74 -1.25 -9.05
C GLY A 3 0.59 -1.86 -8.58
N GLU A 4 1.70 -1.14 -8.69
CA GLU A 4 3.02 -1.58 -8.24
C GLU A 4 3.34 -1.18 -6.79
N ALA A 5 2.69 -0.14 -6.26
CA ALA A 5 2.97 0.36 -4.92
C ALA A 5 2.46 -0.60 -3.82
N TYR A 6 1.28 -1.20 -4.01
CA TYR A 6 0.71 -2.11 -3.00
C TYR A 6 1.49 -3.42 -2.84
N PRO A 7 1.87 -4.15 -3.92
CA PRO A 7 2.73 -5.32 -3.79
C PRO A 7 4.08 -5.00 -3.15
N GLN A 8 4.62 -3.79 -3.37
CA GLN A 8 5.88 -3.39 -2.76
C GLN A 8 5.75 -3.20 -1.25
N VAL A 9 4.65 -2.61 -0.78
CA VAL A 9 4.42 -2.40 0.66
C VAL A 9 4.20 -3.72 1.38
N ARG A 10 3.43 -4.64 0.80
CA ARG A 10 3.00 -5.89 1.46
C ARG A 10 3.90 -7.09 1.22
N ASN A 11 4.95 -6.96 0.44
CA ASN A 11 5.85 -8.07 0.14
C ASN A 11 6.51 -8.59 1.43
N PRO A 12 6.33 -9.88 1.81
CA PRO A 12 6.91 -10.44 3.02
C PRO A 12 8.42 -10.59 2.96
N LEU A 13 8.99 -10.60 1.74
CA LEU A 13 10.43 -10.72 1.55
C LEU A 13 11.07 -9.35 1.68
N MET A 14 11.88 -9.18 2.71
CA MET A 14 12.74 -8.00 2.83
C MET A 14 13.75 -8.01 1.68
N ARG A 15 13.72 -6.96 0.87
CA ARG A 15 14.62 -6.81 -0.28
C ARG A 15 15.96 -6.28 0.19
N GLY A 16 17.03 -6.99 -0.16
CA GLY A 16 18.39 -6.48 0.04
C GLY A 16 18.66 -6.01 1.47
N ASN A 17 18.92 -4.73 1.62
CA ASN A 17 19.34 -4.13 2.89
C ASN A 17 18.20 -3.51 3.71
N GLU A 18 16.92 -3.77 3.39
CA GLU A 18 15.79 -3.15 4.12
C GLU A 18 15.83 -3.42 5.63
N HIS A 19 16.21 -4.64 6.04
CA HIS A 19 16.35 -4.97 7.45
C HIS A 19 17.51 -4.22 8.10
N ILE A 20 18.62 -4.02 7.39
CA ILE A 20 19.78 -3.25 7.89
C ILE A 20 19.37 -1.79 8.09
N ALA A 21 18.75 -1.17 7.09
CA ALA A 21 18.27 0.20 7.18
C ALA A 21 17.22 0.39 8.30
N ALA A 22 16.36 -0.61 8.52
CA ALA A 22 15.40 -0.58 9.62
C ALA A 22 16.10 -0.68 10.99
N GLU A 23 17.09 -1.55 11.14
CA GLU A 23 17.89 -1.67 12.36
C GLU A 23 18.70 -0.41 12.66
N GLU A 24 19.33 0.16 11.63
CA GLU A 24 20.09 1.41 11.77
C GLU A 24 19.17 2.53 12.26
N LYS A 25 17.98 2.67 11.66
CA LYS A 25 16.99 3.67 12.06
C LYS A 25 16.54 3.50 13.50
N LEU A 26 16.24 2.28 13.94
CA LEU A 26 15.86 1.99 15.33
C LEU A 26 16.98 2.32 16.33
N LYS A 27 18.24 2.11 15.94
CA LYS A 27 19.39 2.47 16.78
C LYS A 27 19.61 3.99 16.82
N GLU A 28 19.45 4.68 15.71
CA GLU A 28 19.53 6.16 15.66
C GLU A 28 18.46 6.82 16.54
N ASP A 29 17.25 6.26 16.56
CA ASP A 29 16.13 6.80 17.33
C ASP A 29 16.13 6.32 18.81
N ASP A 30 17.18 5.61 19.27
CA ASP A 30 17.30 5.00 20.60
C ASP A 30 16.14 4.06 20.97
N LEU A 31 15.58 3.39 19.96
CA LEU A 31 14.45 2.46 20.08
C LEU A 31 14.89 1.00 19.97
N TRP A 32 16.20 0.72 20.01
CA TRP A 32 16.71 -0.63 19.85
C TRP A 32 16.49 -1.47 21.11
N PRO A 33 15.68 -2.52 21.08
CA PRO A 33 15.35 -3.30 22.27
C PRO A 33 16.45 -4.30 22.63
N THR A 34 16.44 -4.73 23.87
CA THR A 34 17.39 -5.75 24.39
C THR A 34 16.96 -7.18 24.05
N SER A 35 15.67 -7.42 23.94
CA SER A 35 15.11 -8.74 23.59
C SER A 35 15.25 -9.05 22.11
N LYS A 36 15.75 -10.25 21.77
CA LYS A 36 15.85 -10.71 20.37
C LYS A 36 14.48 -10.82 19.68
N GLY A 37 13.43 -11.15 20.43
CA GLY A 37 12.07 -11.22 19.91
C GLY A 37 11.59 -9.84 19.46
N ASP A 38 11.77 -8.85 20.31
CA ASP A 38 11.39 -7.46 20.02
C ASP A 38 12.26 -6.85 18.94
N GLN A 39 13.56 -7.16 18.90
CA GLN A 39 14.43 -6.74 17.81
C GLN A 39 13.86 -7.15 16.47
N LYS A 40 13.50 -8.44 16.31
CA LYS A 40 12.92 -8.95 15.05
C LYS A 40 11.59 -8.29 14.72
N ARG A 41 10.72 -8.12 15.71
CA ARG A 41 9.39 -7.52 15.56
C ARG A 41 9.49 -6.06 15.14
N LEU A 42 10.29 -5.26 15.87
CA LEU A 42 10.47 -3.84 15.59
C LEU A 42 11.23 -3.59 14.29
N THR A 43 12.23 -4.39 13.95
CA THR A 43 12.90 -4.31 12.64
C THR A 43 11.90 -4.53 11.50
N LEU A 44 11.03 -5.52 11.62
CA LEU A 44 9.99 -5.77 10.62
C LEU A 44 9.01 -4.60 10.53
N THR A 45 8.52 -4.10 11.65
CA THR A 45 7.64 -2.93 11.72
C THR A 45 8.28 -1.72 11.07
N GLN A 46 9.53 -1.42 11.39
CA GLN A 46 10.26 -0.27 10.83
C GLN A 46 10.47 -0.41 9.32
N ALA A 47 10.75 -1.60 8.82
CA ALA A 47 10.86 -1.85 7.38
C ALA A 47 9.53 -1.57 6.65
N TYR A 48 8.40 -2.01 7.21
CA TYR A 48 7.08 -1.68 6.67
C TYR A 48 6.76 -0.18 6.73
N LEU A 49 7.11 0.50 7.83
CA LEU A 49 6.95 1.95 7.93
C LEU A 49 7.76 2.68 6.87
N ASN A 50 8.99 2.26 6.62
CA ASN A 50 9.84 2.83 5.57
C ASN A 50 9.20 2.65 4.17
N ARG A 51 8.62 1.50 3.88
CA ARG A 51 7.88 1.24 2.62
C ARG A 51 6.63 2.12 2.49
N LEU A 52 5.84 2.23 3.57
CA LEU A 52 4.66 3.10 3.60
C LEU A 52 5.03 4.57 3.40
N ASN A 53 6.11 5.02 4.02
CA ASN A 53 6.62 6.38 3.86
C ASN A 53 7.10 6.63 2.43
N SER A 54 7.78 5.66 1.81
CA SER A 54 8.19 5.75 0.40
C SER A 54 7.00 5.85 -0.55
N ALA A 55 5.88 5.20 -0.22
CA ALA A 55 4.64 5.27 -1.00
C ALA A 55 3.77 6.49 -0.67
N SER A 56 4.14 7.31 0.31
CA SER A 56 3.30 8.41 0.83
C SER A 56 2.95 9.45 -0.22
N LEU A 57 3.89 9.83 -1.08
CA LEU A 57 3.67 10.81 -2.16
C LEU A 57 2.65 10.28 -3.18
N ALA A 58 2.76 9.02 -3.56
CA ALA A 58 1.80 8.39 -4.48
C ALA A 58 0.40 8.34 -3.86
N ARG A 59 0.31 8.07 -2.55
CA ARG A 59 -0.95 8.07 -1.81
C ARG A 59 -1.58 9.47 -1.76
N VAL A 60 -0.80 10.51 -1.47
CA VAL A 60 -1.29 11.89 -1.45
C VAL A 60 -1.79 12.28 -2.83
N ALA A 61 -0.99 12.03 -3.88
CA ALA A 61 -1.41 12.31 -5.26
C ALA A 61 -2.70 11.59 -5.67
N LEU A 62 -2.91 10.36 -5.18
CA LEU A 62 -4.16 9.63 -5.39
C LEU A 62 -5.35 10.31 -4.71
N GLN A 63 -5.17 10.78 -3.47
CA GLN A 63 -6.22 11.48 -2.73
C GLN A 63 -6.54 12.84 -3.35
N ASP A 64 -5.53 13.59 -3.78
CA ASP A 64 -5.69 14.92 -4.38
C ASP A 64 -6.43 14.86 -5.73
N CYS A 65 -6.36 13.74 -6.44
CA CYS A 65 -7.10 13.60 -7.70
C CYS A 65 -8.58 13.23 -7.52
N GLN A 66 -9.06 12.88 -6.33
CA GLN A 66 -10.44 12.44 -6.10
C GLN A 66 -11.50 13.44 -6.57
N PRO A 67 -11.43 14.77 -6.25
CA PRO A 67 -12.43 15.71 -6.70
C PRO A 67 -12.51 15.81 -8.22
N MET A 68 -11.35 15.77 -8.90
CA MET A 68 -11.28 15.76 -10.35
C MET A 68 -11.80 14.46 -10.95
N ALA A 69 -11.48 13.33 -10.34
CA ALA A 69 -11.97 12.02 -10.73
C ALA A 69 -13.49 11.97 -10.70
N ARG A 70 -14.11 12.47 -9.62
CA ARG A 70 -15.57 12.61 -9.53
C ARG A 70 -16.15 13.51 -10.61
N ALA A 71 -15.55 14.67 -10.82
CA ALA A 71 -16.05 15.65 -11.80
C ALA A 71 -15.99 15.15 -13.25
N LEU A 72 -14.95 14.40 -13.61
CA LEU A 72 -14.71 13.94 -14.99
C LEU A 72 -15.28 12.56 -15.29
N PHE A 73 -15.28 11.66 -14.32
CA PHE A 73 -15.58 10.23 -14.50
C PHE A 73 -16.73 9.74 -13.60
N GLY A 74 -17.25 10.61 -12.73
CA GLY A 74 -18.36 10.29 -11.85
C GLY A 74 -17.95 9.62 -10.54
N PRO A 75 -18.96 9.27 -9.70
CA PRO A 75 -18.74 8.76 -8.35
C PRO A 75 -18.09 7.37 -8.31
N GLU A 76 -18.17 6.63 -9.39
CA GLU A 76 -17.62 5.28 -9.48
C GLU A 76 -16.10 5.28 -9.38
N LEU A 77 -15.43 6.19 -10.09
CA LEU A 77 -13.97 6.34 -10.00
C LEU A 77 -13.55 6.90 -8.65
N GLU A 78 -14.27 7.89 -8.12
CA GLU A 78 -14.02 8.43 -6.78
C GLU A 78 -14.06 7.32 -5.72
N ASN A 79 -15.10 6.48 -5.72
CA ASN A 79 -15.26 5.37 -4.77
C ASN A 79 -14.13 4.33 -4.88
N ALA A 80 -13.66 4.05 -6.10
CA ALA A 80 -12.55 3.13 -6.31
C ALA A 80 -11.25 3.70 -5.71
N ILE A 81 -10.98 4.98 -5.91
CA ILE A 81 -9.83 5.69 -5.35
C ILE A 81 -9.91 5.73 -3.83
N GLU A 82 -11.08 6.07 -3.26
CA GLU A 82 -11.30 6.08 -1.80
C GLU A 82 -11.05 4.70 -1.19
N THR A 83 -11.57 3.65 -1.83
CA THR A 83 -11.37 2.27 -1.36
C THR A 83 -9.90 1.89 -1.34
N LEU A 84 -9.11 2.24 -2.36
CA LEU A 84 -7.67 2.05 -2.35
C LEU A 84 -7.00 2.83 -1.22
N GLY A 85 -7.33 4.11 -1.06
CA GLY A 85 -6.80 4.93 0.04
C GLY A 85 -7.07 4.33 1.42
N ARG A 86 -8.25 3.74 1.60
CA ARG A 86 -8.62 3.02 2.84
C ARG A 86 -7.76 1.80 3.09
N GLN A 87 -7.36 1.04 2.05
CA GLN A 87 -6.46 -0.10 2.23
C GLN A 87 -5.08 0.33 2.75
N PHE A 88 -4.54 1.45 2.27
CA PHE A 88 -3.30 2.01 2.83
C PHE A 88 -3.42 2.34 4.32
N HIS A 89 -4.54 2.91 4.71
CA HIS A 89 -4.79 3.24 6.12
C HIS A 89 -4.87 1.98 7.00
N ILE A 90 -5.56 0.95 6.52
CA ILE A 90 -5.65 -0.35 7.21
C ILE A 90 -4.27 -0.96 7.38
N ILE A 91 -3.47 -1.03 6.31
CA ILE A 91 -2.09 -1.57 6.39
C ILE A 91 -1.29 -0.79 7.45
N ARG A 92 -1.38 0.53 7.47
CA ARG A 92 -0.67 1.36 8.45
C ARG A 92 -1.07 1.04 9.88
N ILE A 93 -2.37 0.92 10.16
CA ILE A 93 -2.87 0.55 11.50
C ILE A 93 -2.27 -0.80 11.95
N TYR A 94 -2.26 -1.80 11.07
CA TYR A 94 -1.71 -3.11 11.41
C TYR A 94 -0.19 -3.11 11.55
N VAL A 95 0.53 -2.28 10.80
CA VAL A 95 1.97 -2.07 10.99
C VAL A 95 2.25 -1.44 12.36
N GLU A 96 1.52 -0.39 12.71
CA GLU A 96 1.64 0.27 14.02
C GLU A 96 1.27 -0.68 15.16
N ALA A 97 0.19 -1.45 15.01
CA ALA A 97 -0.21 -2.45 15.99
C ALA A 97 0.84 -3.56 16.17
N ASN A 98 1.57 -3.94 15.12
CA ASN A 98 2.65 -4.93 15.23
C ASN A 98 3.82 -4.43 16.09
N ALA A 99 3.94 -3.13 16.35
CA ALA A 99 4.94 -2.60 17.28
C ALA A 99 4.59 -2.86 18.74
N ASP A 100 3.31 -3.10 19.07
CA ASP A 100 2.84 -3.28 20.42
C ASP A 100 3.21 -4.68 20.96
N GLU A 101 3.78 -4.73 22.17
CA GLU A 101 4.15 -5.97 22.87
C GLU A 101 2.92 -6.81 23.27
N GLU A 102 1.77 -6.15 23.49
CA GLU A 102 0.52 -6.83 23.84
C GLU A 102 0.01 -7.75 22.72
N VAL A 103 0.40 -7.47 21.46
CA VAL A 103 0.06 -8.32 20.31
C VAL A 103 0.57 -9.75 20.45
N ASP A 104 1.69 -9.96 21.12
CA ASP A 104 2.23 -11.30 21.33
C ASP A 104 1.37 -12.15 22.28
N LYS A 105 0.50 -11.53 23.06
CA LYS A 105 -0.43 -12.20 23.98
C LYS A 105 -1.73 -12.64 23.30
N ASP A 106 -2.12 -12.01 22.18
CA ASP A 106 -3.32 -12.34 21.42
C ASP A 106 -2.95 -13.02 20.09
N GLN A 107 -3.08 -14.34 20.04
CA GLN A 107 -2.73 -15.13 18.86
C GLN A 107 -3.66 -14.88 17.67
N ASP A 108 -4.93 -14.55 17.90
CA ASP A 108 -5.87 -14.25 16.82
C ASP A 108 -5.58 -12.89 16.20
N PHE A 109 -5.26 -11.90 17.02
CA PHE A 109 -4.85 -10.59 16.53
C PHE A 109 -3.51 -10.66 15.79
N LYS A 110 -2.56 -11.42 16.31
CA LYS A 110 -1.27 -11.68 15.63
C LYS A 110 -1.47 -12.34 14.25
N ARG A 111 -2.43 -13.26 14.14
CA ARG A 111 -2.79 -13.85 12.85
C ARG A 111 -3.36 -12.81 11.89
N GLN A 112 -4.30 -11.97 12.34
CA GLN A 112 -4.87 -10.89 11.54
C GLN A 112 -3.80 -9.90 11.03
N ILE A 113 -2.84 -9.53 11.87
CA ILE A 113 -1.70 -8.70 11.46
C ILE A 113 -0.94 -9.36 10.31
N ARG A 114 -0.62 -10.65 10.44
CA ARG A 114 0.10 -11.38 9.39
C ARG A 114 -0.67 -11.46 8.09
N GLU A 115 -1.96 -11.79 8.14
CA GLU A 115 -2.84 -11.86 6.98
C GLU A 115 -2.96 -10.50 6.26
N THR A 116 -2.93 -9.42 7.04
CA THR A 116 -3.00 -8.05 6.48
C THR A 116 -1.66 -7.61 5.88
N LEU A 117 -0.55 -7.91 6.53
CA LEU A 117 0.77 -7.40 6.11
C LEU A 117 1.43 -8.26 5.04
N TYR A 118 1.11 -9.55 4.94
CA TYR A 118 1.75 -10.45 3.99
C TYR A 118 0.87 -10.69 2.77
N GLU A 119 1.40 -10.35 1.59
CA GLU A 119 0.81 -10.75 0.32
C GLU A 119 0.97 -12.26 0.11
N GLY A 120 -0.09 -12.90 -0.37
CA GLY A 120 0.01 -14.30 -0.81
C GLY A 120 0.16 -15.32 0.30
N VAL A 121 -0.22 -15.00 1.55
CA VAL A 121 -0.37 -16.04 2.58
C VAL A 121 -1.48 -16.98 2.10
N PRO A 122 -1.18 -18.27 1.83
CA PRO A 122 -2.19 -19.22 1.38
C PRO A 122 -3.04 -19.66 2.57
N SER A 123 -3.92 -18.82 3.04
CA SER A 123 -5.10 -19.24 3.76
C SER A 123 -6.21 -19.32 2.74
N GLU A 124 -6.89 -20.45 2.65
CA GLU A 124 -7.96 -20.71 1.67
C GLU A 124 -9.12 -19.71 1.75
N ASP A 125 -9.19 -18.89 2.82
CA ASP A 125 -10.22 -17.89 3.05
C ASP A 125 -9.78 -16.47 2.81
N ARG A 126 -8.60 -16.27 2.29
CA ARG A 126 -8.45 -15.14 1.62
C ARG A 126 -7.65 -14.00 1.95
N ASN A 127 -6.98 -13.64 1.11
CA ASN A 127 -6.46 -12.30 1.06
C ASN A 127 -7.54 -11.37 0.49
N THR A 128 -8.59 -11.12 1.29
CA THR A 128 -9.67 -10.21 0.91
C THR A 128 -9.15 -8.82 0.57
N MET A 129 -8.04 -8.41 1.17
CA MET A 129 -7.37 -7.14 0.88
C MET A 129 -6.75 -7.16 -0.52
N ASP A 130 -6.03 -8.22 -0.90
CA ASP A 130 -5.44 -8.35 -2.25
C ASP A 130 -6.53 -8.37 -3.32
N ALA A 131 -7.59 -9.13 -3.09
CA ALA A 131 -8.75 -9.16 -3.98
C ALA A 131 -9.40 -7.78 -4.11
N THR A 132 -9.55 -7.06 -2.98
CA THR A 132 -10.10 -5.70 -2.98
C THR A 132 -9.21 -4.74 -3.74
N ILE A 133 -7.90 -4.74 -3.50
CA ILE A 133 -6.94 -3.89 -4.19
C ILE A 133 -6.97 -4.17 -5.70
N ALA A 134 -6.86 -5.45 -6.09
CA ALA A 134 -6.88 -5.84 -7.49
C ALA A 134 -8.17 -5.42 -8.20
N ALA A 135 -9.33 -5.62 -7.57
CA ALA A 135 -10.61 -5.22 -8.12
C ALA A 135 -10.70 -3.70 -8.34
N GLN A 136 -10.19 -2.89 -7.40
CA GLN A 136 -10.22 -1.42 -7.56
C GLN A 136 -9.23 -0.95 -8.63
N VAL A 137 -8.05 -1.57 -8.74
CA VAL A 137 -7.09 -1.24 -9.81
C VAL A 137 -7.71 -1.52 -11.18
N VAL A 138 -8.30 -2.70 -11.39
CA VAL A 138 -9.00 -3.05 -12.64
C VAL A 138 -10.12 -2.05 -12.93
N ARG A 139 -10.92 -1.69 -11.93
CA ARG A 139 -12.02 -0.73 -12.11
C ARG A 139 -11.53 0.65 -12.53
N ILE A 140 -10.44 1.14 -11.93
CA ILE A 140 -9.82 2.41 -12.32
C ILE A 140 -9.30 2.34 -13.76
N GLU A 141 -8.65 1.25 -14.13
CA GLU A 141 -8.15 1.03 -15.49
C GLU A 141 -9.29 0.99 -16.52
N ASP A 142 -10.35 0.27 -16.24
CA ASP A 142 -11.53 0.15 -17.12
C ASP A 142 -12.20 1.50 -17.37
N ILE A 143 -12.25 2.37 -16.38
CA ILE A 143 -12.82 3.72 -16.50
C ILE A 143 -11.86 4.67 -17.23
N CYS A 144 -10.57 4.65 -16.89
CA CYS A 144 -9.60 5.65 -17.36
C CYS A 144 -8.99 5.32 -18.72
N LEU A 145 -8.66 4.06 -19.01
CA LEU A 145 -7.94 3.69 -20.23
C LEU A 145 -8.68 4.02 -21.54
N PRO A 146 -9.99 3.83 -21.67
CA PRO A 146 -10.71 4.22 -22.88
C PRO A 146 -10.60 5.72 -23.19
N GLN A 147 -10.69 6.55 -22.15
CA GLN A 147 -10.61 8.00 -22.27
C GLN A 147 -9.19 8.47 -22.65
N LEU A 148 -8.18 7.88 -22.02
CA LEU A 148 -6.78 8.17 -22.33
C LEU A 148 -6.42 7.78 -23.77
N ARG A 149 -6.92 6.63 -24.24
CA ARG A 149 -6.73 6.18 -25.64
C ARG A 149 -7.43 7.10 -26.65
N ALA A 150 -8.64 7.56 -26.34
CA ALA A 150 -9.38 8.50 -27.19
C ALA A 150 -8.67 9.86 -27.27
N ALA A 151 -8.17 10.39 -26.15
CA ALA A 151 -7.41 11.63 -26.09
C ALA A 151 -6.08 11.54 -26.87
N GLY A 152 -5.39 10.40 -26.77
CA GLY A 152 -4.14 10.15 -27.50
C GLY A 152 -4.32 10.11 -29.03
N ARG A 153 -5.45 9.60 -29.53
CA ARG A 153 -5.79 9.61 -30.97
C ARG A 153 -6.04 11.04 -31.47
N LYS A 154 -6.86 11.82 -30.76
CA LYS A 154 -7.14 13.23 -31.14
C LYS A 154 -5.88 14.11 -31.24
N ARG A 155 -4.88 13.87 -30.40
CA ARG A 155 -3.60 14.61 -30.48
C ARG A 155 -2.75 14.21 -31.67
N ARG A 156 -2.84 12.98 -32.18
CA ARG A 156 -2.11 12.56 -33.39
C ARG A 156 -2.74 13.11 -34.67
N ASP A 157 -4.08 13.20 -34.66
CA ASP A 157 -4.83 13.69 -35.82
C ASP A 157 -4.78 15.25 -35.96
N ALA A 158 -4.50 15.92 -34.85
CA ALA A 158 -4.31 17.39 -34.81
C ALA A 158 -2.88 17.81 -35.14
N GLY A 159 -2.24 17.30 -36.19
CA GLY A 159 -0.86 17.52 -36.60
C GLY A 159 -0.23 18.88 -36.22
N PRO A 160 1.08 19.08 -36.34
CA PRO A 160 1.70 20.33 -35.94
C PRO A 160 1.09 21.48 -36.75
N SER A 161 0.44 22.42 -36.04
CA SER A 161 0.05 23.70 -36.64
C SER A 161 1.33 24.40 -37.06
N VAL A 162 1.52 24.49 -38.39
CA VAL A 162 2.59 25.24 -39.02
C VAL A 162 2.36 26.73 -38.82
#